data_1a8aa26644879d747e7215cd63e95fde
#
_entry.id   1a8aa26644879d747e7215cd63e95fde
#
_cell.length_a   1.000
_cell.length_b   1.000
_cell.length_c   1.000
_cell.angle_alpha   90.00
_cell.angle_beta   90.00
_cell.angle_gamma   90.00
#
_symmetry.space_group_name_H-M   'P 1'
#
loop_
_entity.id
_entity.type
_entity.pdbx_description
1 polymer ?
#
loop_
_entity_poly.entity_id
_entity_poly.type
_entity_poly.pdbx_seq_one_letter_code
_entity_poly.pdbx_strand_id
1 'polypeptide(L)'
;MMFDVTKYGAAADDSTDSTPGFQAAVDACAAAGGGVVDVPAGKYALDMLSLRSNVELHFEEGAEVRSLLKPVPQPGLKAKEPTANTRRWLIGGEKIANAAVTGKGRIDGRGFELFWPENDGLEHPLYGQRYWPQLHRPRGMICFRESRNIRVEDVLLLDPPCYTVWCLGCDDVRLENLIVRADLKGPNTDALDIDCCSNVHITGCDIECGDDCIAVKSDINDLGYDKPCESVHAEHCRLRCTSCGIRLGYEGDGAIRNCHFNDIVMDEVMIGISMMVAISPDDGRGTIIRHGPRITDCTFERLDIHALQGFNFQFLKNPEDCPDPITGCMDDIVFRDLRILSHRGSYLGGSPETKIGKLYFENVTMTLSGNMGRDFAEHVPYPYPVWNDLKWSGLPWAYYARHAESLTFRNCSVILDRAFGSWEREPIRTENVAECIADIGTTRI
;
A
#
# COMPACT_ATOMS: atom_id res chain seq x y z
N MET A 1 33.35 0.19 -9.67
CA MET A 1 33.56 -0.15 -11.09
C MET A 1 32.22 0.09 -11.77
N MET A 2 32.21 0.59 -13.01
CA MET A 2 30.99 0.94 -13.75
C MET A 2 30.82 0.03 -14.96
N PHE A 3 29.62 -0.50 -15.16
CA PHE A 3 29.26 -1.45 -16.22
C PHE A 3 28.11 -0.88 -17.04
N ASP A 4 28.41 -0.27 -18.16
CA ASP A 4 27.45 0.37 -19.07
C ASP A 4 26.71 -0.71 -19.85
N VAL A 5 25.36 -0.80 -19.71
CA VAL A 5 24.54 -1.84 -20.32
C VAL A 5 24.65 -1.91 -21.84
N THR A 6 24.95 -0.79 -22.52
CA THR A 6 25.10 -0.73 -23.97
C THR A 6 26.32 -1.53 -24.45
N LYS A 7 27.37 -1.63 -23.63
CA LYS A 7 28.57 -2.43 -23.91
C LYS A 7 28.34 -3.93 -23.77
N TYR A 8 27.20 -4.31 -23.18
CA TYR A 8 26.76 -5.69 -23.03
C TYR A 8 25.62 -6.05 -23.98
N GLY A 9 25.30 -5.18 -24.95
CA GLY A 9 24.34 -5.46 -26.01
C GLY A 9 22.93 -4.95 -25.76
N ALA A 10 22.72 -4.10 -24.75
CA ALA A 10 21.45 -3.39 -24.59
C ALA A 10 21.25 -2.39 -25.74
N ALA A 11 20.08 -2.41 -26.37
CA ALA A 11 19.70 -1.50 -27.44
C ALA A 11 18.72 -0.43 -26.93
N ALA A 12 19.09 0.83 -27.14
CA ALA A 12 18.28 1.97 -26.70
C ALA A 12 17.27 2.40 -27.79
N ASP A 13 16.47 1.46 -28.31
CA ASP A 13 15.58 1.65 -29.46
C ASP A 13 14.08 1.43 -29.16
N ASP A 14 13.74 1.26 -27.86
CA ASP A 14 12.36 1.05 -27.37
C ASP A 14 11.66 -0.23 -27.87
N SER A 15 12.32 -1.08 -28.62
CA SER A 15 11.70 -2.23 -29.29
C SER A 15 12.47 -3.55 -29.11
N THR A 16 13.79 -3.47 -29.17
CA THR A 16 14.65 -4.66 -29.00
C THR A 16 14.67 -5.09 -27.54
N ASP A 17 14.47 -6.39 -27.30
CA ASP A 17 14.63 -6.97 -25.96
C ASP A 17 16.03 -6.75 -25.44
N SER A 18 16.21 -5.78 -24.59
CA SER A 18 17.49 -5.43 -23.96
C SER A 18 17.77 -6.25 -22.69
N THR A 19 16.85 -7.11 -22.26
CA THR A 19 17.01 -7.93 -21.04
C THR A 19 18.32 -8.73 -21.03
N PRO A 20 18.76 -9.40 -22.12
CA PRO A 20 20.00 -10.14 -22.12
C PRO A 20 21.23 -9.25 -21.88
N GLY A 21 21.23 -8.03 -22.46
CA GLY A 21 22.32 -7.05 -22.26
C GLY A 21 22.38 -6.54 -20.83
N PHE A 22 21.24 -6.15 -20.26
CA PHE A 22 21.15 -5.76 -18.86
C PHE A 22 21.58 -6.88 -17.92
N GLN A 23 21.11 -8.11 -18.14
CA GLN A 23 21.47 -9.24 -17.30
C GLN A 23 22.96 -9.55 -17.38
N ALA A 24 23.55 -9.48 -18.58
CA ALA A 24 24.97 -9.70 -18.77
C ALA A 24 25.82 -8.63 -18.03
N ALA A 25 25.39 -7.37 -18.04
CA ALA A 25 26.04 -6.29 -17.28
C ALA A 25 25.94 -6.52 -15.77
N VAL A 26 24.75 -6.90 -15.27
CA VAL A 26 24.51 -7.23 -13.86
C VAL A 26 25.39 -8.41 -13.42
N ASP A 27 25.42 -9.48 -14.20
CA ASP A 27 26.19 -10.69 -13.88
C ASP A 27 27.71 -10.40 -13.92
N ALA A 28 28.18 -9.60 -14.88
CA ALA A 28 29.58 -9.18 -14.95
C ALA A 28 29.97 -8.28 -13.76
N CYS A 29 29.09 -7.35 -13.36
CA CYS A 29 29.29 -6.50 -12.19
C CYS A 29 29.41 -7.35 -10.92
N ALA A 30 28.49 -8.28 -10.72
CA ALA A 30 28.50 -9.18 -9.57
C ALA A 30 29.74 -10.07 -9.54
N ALA A 31 30.16 -10.62 -10.69
CA ALA A 31 31.36 -11.44 -10.82
C ALA A 31 32.66 -10.66 -10.50
N ALA A 32 32.65 -9.34 -10.72
CA ALA A 32 33.76 -8.45 -10.36
C ALA A 32 33.77 -8.04 -8.87
N GLY A 33 32.85 -8.56 -8.06
CA GLY A 33 32.70 -8.24 -6.64
C GLY A 33 31.69 -7.14 -6.35
N GLY A 34 31.00 -6.62 -7.35
CA GLY A 34 29.97 -5.58 -7.23
C GLY A 34 30.39 -4.24 -7.85
N GLY A 35 29.46 -3.30 -7.83
CA GLY A 35 29.65 -1.97 -8.40
C GLY A 35 28.35 -1.41 -8.96
N VAL A 36 28.47 -0.53 -9.96
CA VAL A 36 27.37 0.16 -10.59
C VAL A 36 27.17 -0.35 -12.02
N VAL A 37 25.97 -0.82 -12.30
CA VAL A 37 25.48 -1.08 -13.67
C VAL A 37 24.80 0.20 -14.13
N ASP A 38 25.41 0.86 -15.08
CA ASP A 38 25.00 2.15 -15.60
C ASP A 38 24.03 1.99 -16.77
N VAL A 39 22.91 2.70 -16.70
CA VAL A 39 21.90 2.76 -17.75
C VAL A 39 21.93 4.15 -18.35
N PRO A 40 22.62 4.37 -19.47
CA PRO A 40 22.70 5.67 -20.13
C PRO A 40 21.34 6.16 -20.64
N ALA A 41 21.23 7.45 -20.92
CA ALA A 41 20.04 8.03 -21.53
C ALA A 41 19.63 7.26 -22.81
N GLY A 42 18.37 6.91 -22.92
CA GLY A 42 17.82 6.10 -24.01
C GLY A 42 16.58 5.30 -23.58
N LYS A 43 15.94 4.63 -24.52
CA LYS A 43 14.74 3.84 -24.26
C LYS A 43 15.03 2.35 -24.43
N TYR A 44 14.85 1.61 -23.37
CA TYR A 44 15.16 0.17 -23.30
C TYR A 44 13.90 -0.63 -23.00
N ALA A 45 13.68 -1.69 -23.74
CA ALA A 45 12.59 -2.62 -23.48
C ALA A 45 13.11 -3.84 -22.70
N LEU A 46 12.52 -4.13 -21.55
CA LEU A 46 12.89 -5.25 -20.67
C LEU A 46 11.73 -6.20 -20.41
N ASP A 47 12.03 -7.48 -20.29
CA ASP A 47 11.09 -8.46 -19.73
C ASP A 47 11.29 -8.58 -18.20
N MET A 48 12.18 -9.45 -17.75
CA MET A 48 12.45 -9.65 -16.33
C MET A 48 13.95 -9.57 -16.07
N LEU A 49 14.36 -8.59 -15.25
CA LEU A 49 15.74 -8.41 -14.84
C LEU A 49 15.93 -8.89 -13.40
N SER A 50 16.90 -9.77 -13.19
CA SER A 50 17.26 -10.26 -11.85
C SER A 50 18.56 -9.62 -11.38
N LEU A 51 18.47 -8.81 -10.33
CA LEU A 51 19.63 -8.20 -9.68
C LEU A 51 20.45 -9.25 -8.92
N ARG A 52 21.68 -8.90 -8.59
CA ARG A 52 22.61 -9.68 -7.80
C ARG A 52 23.07 -8.91 -6.57
N SER A 53 23.64 -9.63 -5.61
CA SER A 53 24.25 -8.96 -4.44
C SER A 53 25.38 -8.02 -4.86
N ASN A 54 25.48 -6.91 -4.14
CA ASN A 54 26.48 -5.86 -4.33
C ASN A 54 26.38 -5.12 -5.69
N VAL A 55 25.21 -5.12 -6.31
CA VAL A 55 24.97 -4.45 -7.59
C VAL A 55 23.99 -3.30 -7.42
N GLU A 56 24.39 -2.12 -7.85
CA GLU A 56 23.52 -0.96 -8.02
C GLU A 56 23.18 -0.82 -9.51
N LEU A 57 21.90 -0.82 -9.84
CA LEU A 57 21.38 -0.49 -11.17
C LEU A 57 21.07 1.02 -11.17
N HIS A 58 21.88 1.80 -11.84
CA HIS A 58 21.81 3.26 -11.85
C HIS A 58 21.27 3.77 -13.17
N PHE A 59 20.22 4.59 -13.11
CA PHE A 59 19.58 5.20 -14.27
C PHE A 59 20.03 6.65 -14.41
N GLU A 60 20.74 6.95 -15.49
CA GLU A 60 21.07 8.32 -15.85
C GLU A 60 19.82 9.14 -16.18
N GLU A 61 19.91 10.47 -16.09
CA GLU A 61 18.85 11.34 -16.54
C GLU A 61 18.54 11.10 -18.03
N GLY A 62 17.26 10.85 -18.35
CA GLY A 62 16.83 10.48 -19.70
C GLY A 62 16.91 8.98 -20.02
N ALA A 63 17.33 8.14 -19.09
CA ALA A 63 17.19 6.69 -19.20
C ALA A 63 15.73 6.29 -18.95
N GLU A 64 15.15 5.52 -19.85
CA GLU A 64 13.80 4.98 -19.76
C GLU A 64 13.79 3.47 -19.97
N VAL A 65 13.28 2.71 -19.01
CA VAL A 65 13.01 1.28 -19.14
C VAL A 65 11.51 1.07 -19.24
N ARG A 66 11.09 0.28 -20.22
CA ARG A 66 9.69 -0.12 -20.42
C ARG A 66 9.54 -1.63 -20.36
N SER A 67 8.46 -2.10 -19.76
CA SER A 67 8.12 -3.51 -19.77
C SER A 67 7.78 -4.00 -21.20
N LEU A 68 8.34 -5.13 -21.60
CA LEU A 68 8.01 -5.78 -22.88
C LEU A 68 6.61 -6.39 -22.89
N LEU A 69 5.97 -6.54 -21.73
CA LEU A 69 4.64 -7.17 -21.60
C LEU A 69 4.57 -8.50 -22.37
N LYS A 70 5.61 -9.33 -22.30
CA LYS A 70 5.55 -10.64 -22.97
C LYS A 70 4.35 -11.40 -22.44
N PRO A 71 3.36 -11.70 -23.29
CA PRO A 71 2.21 -12.47 -22.88
C PRO A 71 2.69 -13.81 -22.32
N VAL A 72 2.22 -14.15 -21.15
CA VAL A 72 2.39 -15.48 -20.62
C VAL A 72 1.29 -16.33 -21.22
N PRO A 73 1.60 -17.28 -22.13
CA PRO A 73 0.59 -18.15 -22.68
C PRO A 73 0.00 -19.00 -21.56
N GLN A 74 -1.25 -18.80 -21.26
CA GLN A 74 -1.98 -19.68 -20.37
C GLN A 74 -3.33 -20.05 -21.00
N PRO A 75 -3.34 -21.08 -21.85
CA PRO A 75 -4.60 -21.59 -22.35
C PRO A 75 -5.36 -22.27 -21.21
N GLY A 76 -6.56 -21.77 -20.89
CA GLY A 76 -7.54 -22.47 -20.06
C GLY A 76 -7.56 -22.13 -18.58
N LEU A 77 -6.87 -21.10 -18.10
CA LEU A 77 -7.02 -20.65 -16.71
C LEU A 77 -8.42 -20.12 -16.44
N LYS A 78 -9.09 -20.76 -15.51
CA LYS A 78 -10.27 -20.22 -14.87
C LYS A 78 -9.83 -19.11 -13.89
N ALA A 79 -10.65 -18.09 -13.71
CA ALA A 79 -10.39 -16.93 -12.84
C ALA A 79 -10.02 -17.24 -11.37
N LYS A 80 -10.00 -18.53 -10.98
CA LYS A 80 -9.72 -18.99 -9.63
C LYS A 80 -8.40 -19.76 -9.48
N GLU A 81 -7.62 -19.92 -10.53
CA GLU A 81 -6.34 -20.64 -10.38
C GLU A 81 -5.24 -19.66 -10.03
N PRO A 82 -4.46 -19.90 -8.95
CA PRO A 82 -3.28 -19.12 -8.67
C PRO A 82 -2.35 -19.21 -9.86
N THR A 83 -2.08 -18.11 -10.48
CA THR A 83 -1.24 -18.05 -11.66
C THR A 83 0.18 -18.44 -11.29
N ALA A 84 0.83 -19.26 -12.06
CA ALA A 84 2.26 -19.60 -11.92
C ALA A 84 3.19 -18.35 -11.94
N ASN A 85 2.61 -17.17 -12.16
CA ASN A 85 3.26 -15.87 -12.29
C ASN A 85 3.25 -15.01 -11.04
N THR A 86 2.75 -15.48 -9.91
CA THR A 86 2.67 -14.70 -8.68
C THR A 86 4.01 -14.15 -8.16
N ARG A 87 5.13 -14.59 -8.76
CA ARG A 87 6.49 -14.16 -8.38
C ARG A 87 7.24 -13.41 -9.49
N ARG A 88 6.57 -13.05 -10.57
CA ARG A 88 7.23 -12.32 -11.67
C ARG A 88 7.30 -10.84 -11.37
N TRP A 89 8.45 -10.23 -11.61
CA TRP A 89 8.72 -8.79 -11.51
C TRP A 89 9.33 -8.27 -12.81
N LEU A 90 9.38 -6.98 -12.97
CA LEU A 90 10.15 -6.35 -14.04
C LEU A 90 11.63 -6.23 -13.64
N ILE A 91 11.89 -5.68 -12.44
CA ILE A 91 13.23 -5.59 -11.84
C ILE A 91 13.15 -6.13 -10.42
N GLY A 92 14.06 -7.01 -10.03
CA GLY A 92 14.02 -7.52 -8.66
C GLY A 92 15.14 -8.49 -8.32
N GLY A 93 15.01 -9.08 -7.13
CA GLY A 93 15.94 -10.06 -6.63
C GLY A 93 15.44 -10.81 -5.41
N GLU A 94 15.93 -12.03 -5.27
CA GLU A 94 15.60 -12.89 -4.14
C GLU A 94 16.90 -13.34 -3.46
N LYS A 95 16.93 -13.27 -2.11
CA LYS A 95 18.06 -13.67 -1.28
C LYS A 95 19.38 -12.98 -1.65
N ILE A 96 19.29 -11.69 -1.97
CA ILE A 96 20.44 -10.85 -2.32
C ILE A 96 20.70 -9.81 -1.23
N ALA A 97 21.90 -9.24 -1.24
CA ALA A 97 22.28 -8.20 -0.30
C ALA A 97 23.00 -7.05 -1.00
N ASN A 98 22.87 -5.84 -0.41
CA ASN A 98 23.53 -4.63 -0.91
C ASN A 98 23.17 -4.37 -2.38
N ALA A 99 21.88 -4.41 -2.71
CA ALA A 99 21.39 -4.15 -4.06
C ALA A 99 20.59 -2.84 -4.09
N ALA A 100 20.68 -2.14 -5.20
CA ALA A 100 20.00 -0.87 -5.35
C ALA A 100 19.46 -0.66 -6.77
N VAL A 101 18.37 0.12 -6.84
CA VAL A 101 17.83 0.72 -8.06
C VAL A 101 17.82 2.24 -7.83
N THR A 102 18.62 2.99 -8.56
CA THR A 102 18.85 4.41 -8.26
C THR A 102 18.86 5.29 -9.52
N GLY A 103 18.86 6.58 -9.32
CA GLY A 103 19.11 7.59 -10.38
C GLY A 103 17.84 8.29 -10.85
N LYS A 104 18.00 9.15 -11.87
CA LYS A 104 16.95 10.07 -12.34
C LYS A 104 16.21 9.59 -13.59
N GLY A 105 16.32 8.32 -13.90
CA GLY A 105 15.57 7.72 -15.00
C GLY A 105 14.15 7.33 -14.63
N ARG A 106 13.46 6.69 -15.56
CA ARG A 106 12.09 6.25 -15.36
C ARG A 106 11.91 4.78 -15.72
N ILE A 107 11.03 4.12 -15.00
CA ILE A 107 10.64 2.74 -15.22
C ILE A 107 9.14 2.73 -15.47
N ASP A 108 8.73 2.26 -16.65
CA ASP A 108 7.35 2.19 -17.11
C ASP A 108 6.90 0.72 -17.15
N GLY A 109 5.99 0.37 -16.25
CA GLY A 109 5.45 -0.98 -16.15
C GLY A 109 4.42 -1.31 -17.23
N ARG A 110 3.89 -0.29 -17.94
CA ARG A 110 2.83 -0.42 -18.95
C ARG A 110 1.58 -1.14 -18.41
N GLY A 111 1.25 -0.91 -17.16
CA GLY A 111 0.17 -1.61 -16.47
C GLY A 111 -1.19 -1.39 -17.10
N PHE A 112 -1.45 -0.17 -17.63
CA PHE A 112 -2.69 0.15 -18.30
C PHE A 112 -3.00 -0.82 -19.46
N GLU A 113 -1.99 -1.32 -20.16
CA GLU A 113 -2.16 -2.30 -21.25
C GLU A 113 -2.52 -3.70 -20.72
N LEU A 114 -2.42 -3.93 -19.42
CA LEU A 114 -2.80 -5.17 -18.71
C LEU A 114 -4.11 -5.02 -17.94
N PHE A 115 -4.82 -3.91 -18.14
CA PHE A 115 -6.13 -3.68 -17.57
C PHE A 115 -7.18 -3.66 -18.69
N TRP A 116 -8.43 -3.93 -18.34
CA TRP A 116 -9.58 -3.75 -19.22
C TRP A 116 -10.38 -2.53 -18.72
N PRO A 117 -10.17 -1.35 -19.31
CA PRO A 117 -10.84 -0.12 -18.88
C PRO A 117 -12.32 -0.13 -19.23
N GLU A 118 -12.71 -0.86 -20.30
CA GLU A 118 -14.10 -1.03 -20.71
C GLU A 118 -14.62 -2.38 -20.21
N ASN A 119 -15.43 -2.32 -19.21
CA ASN A 119 -16.00 -3.50 -18.58
C ASN A 119 -17.49 -3.62 -18.92
N ASP A 120 -17.90 -3.67 -20.19
CA ASP A 120 -19.28 -3.89 -20.66
C ASP A 120 -20.41 -3.41 -19.72
N GLY A 121 -20.12 -2.38 -18.90
CA GLY A 121 -21.02 -1.84 -17.87
C GLY A 121 -21.19 -2.70 -16.61
N LEU A 122 -20.43 -3.77 -16.46
CA LEU A 122 -20.44 -4.62 -15.27
C LEU A 122 -19.42 -4.15 -14.23
N GLU A 123 -19.88 -3.88 -13.01
CA GLU A 123 -18.98 -3.66 -11.89
C GLU A 123 -18.24 -4.96 -11.54
N HIS A 124 -16.93 -4.87 -11.32
CA HIS A 124 -16.19 -6.01 -10.82
C HIS A 124 -16.56 -6.24 -9.35
N PRO A 125 -17.01 -7.44 -8.95
CA PRO A 125 -17.47 -7.69 -7.58
C PRO A 125 -16.41 -7.40 -6.51
N LEU A 126 -15.13 -7.39 -6.87
CA LEU A 126 -14.02 -7.12 -5.95
C LEU A 126 -13.41 -5.71 -6.11
N TYR A 127 -13.45 -5.14 -7.33
CA TYR A 127 -12.76 -3.89 -7.64
C TYR A 127 -13.70 -2.70 -7.84
N GLY A 128 -15.02 -2.90 -7.72
CA GLY A 128 -15.99 -1.81 -7.89
C GLY A 128 -15.85 -1.15 -9.27
N GLN A 129 -15.66 0.16 -9.30
CA GLN A 129 -15.50 0.94 -10.54
C GLN A 129 -14.06 0.95 -11.09
N ARG A 130 -13.16 0.16 -10.52
CA ARG A 130 -11.81 0.02 -11.04
C ARG A 130 -11.79 -0.79 -12.32
N TYR A 131 -10.68 -0.71 -13.05
CA TYR A 131 -10.46 -1.55 -14.21
C TYR A 131 -10.35 -3.02 -13.83
N TRP A 132 -10.74 -3.89 -14.72
CA TRP A 132 -10.55 -5.32 -14.54
C TRP A 132 -9.09 -5.68 -14.83
N PRO A 133 -8.39 -6.36 -13.91
CA PRO A 133 -7.03 -6.80 -14.17
C PRO A 133 -7.01 -8.02 -15.08
N GLN A 134 -6.05 -8.08 -15.98
CA GLN A 134 -5.73 -9.31 -16.69
C GLN A 134 -5.02 -10.29 -15.74
N LEU A 135 -5.40 -11.55 -15.81
CA LEU A 135 -4.91 -12.58 -14.88
C LEU A 135 -3.38 -12.83 -14.96
N HIS A 136 -2.75 -12.43 -16.06
CA HIS A 136 -1.33 -12.71 -16.34
C HIS A 136 -0.40 -11.53 -16.14
N ARG A 137 -0.86 -10.50 -15.48
CA ARG A 137 0.01 -9.36 -15.15
C ARG A 137 1.10 -9.76 -14.15
N PRO A 138 2.33 -9.21 -14.25
CA PRO A 138 3.33 -9.36 -13.21
C PRO A 138 2.79 -8.91 -11.85
N ARG A 139 3.17 -9.59 -10.77
CA ARG A 139 2.70 -9.22 -9.42
C ARG A 139 3.30 -7.89 -8.94
N GLY A 140 4.48 -7.53 -9.41
CA GLY A 140 5.08 -6.27 -9.03
C GLY A 140 6.03 -5.73 -10.09
N MET A 141 6.30 -4.43 -10.04
CA MET A 141 7.25 -3.79 -10.92
C MET A 141 8.67 -3.92 -10.39
N ILE A 142 8.92 -3.50 -9.14
CA ILE A 142 10.16 -3.71 -8.42
C ILE A 142 9.89 -4.63 -7.23
N CYS A 143 10.54 -5.77 -7.16
CA CYS A 143 10.31 -6.74 -6.11
C CYS A 143 11.60 -7.27 -5.50
N PHE A 144 11.68 -7.24 -4.16
CA PHE A 144 12.75 -7.89 -3.42
C PHE A 144 12.17 -8.89 -2.43
N ARG A 145 12.73 -10.09 -2.40
CA ARG A 145 12.30 -11.13 -1.48
C ARG A 145 13.47 -11.63 -0.64
N GLU A 146 13.27 -11.78 0.66
CA GLU A 146 14.26 -12.35 1.61
C GLU A 146 15.67 -11.72 1.44
N SER A 147 15.71 -10.41 1.21
CA SER A 147 16.93 -9.66 0.83
C SER A 147 17.25 -8.62 1.90
N ARG A 148 18.49 -8.13 1.92
CA ARG A 148 18.92 -7.17 2.93
C ARG A 148 19.73 -6.03 2.35
N ASN A 149 19.68 -4.87 3.03
CA ASN A 149 20.32 -3.64 2.61
C ASN A 149 19.96 -3.29 1.17
N ILE A 150 18.66 -3.03 0.98
CA ILE A 150 18.04 -2.73 -0.32
C ILE A 150 17.73 -1.24 -0.39
N ARG A 151 18.01 -0.62 -1.52
CA ARG A 151 17.71 0.79 -1.78
C ARG A 151 16.96 0.94 -3.09
N VAL A 152 15.90 1.76 -3.08
CA VAL A 152 15.26 2.26 -4.30
C VAL A 152 15.15 3.79 -4.14
N GLU A 153 15.86 4.54 -4.96
CA GLU A 153 16.10 5.97 -4.72
C GLU A 153 16.00 6.79 -6.01
N ASP A 154 15.32 7.95 -5.93
CA ASP A 154 15.27 9.02 -6.94
C ASP A 154 14.60 8.66 -8.29
N VAL A 155 14.11 7.45 -8.48
CA VAL A 155 13.53 6.98 -9.74
C VAL A 155 12.05 7.35 -9.87
N LEU A 156 11.63 7.58 -11.12
CA LEU A 156 10.23 7.76 -11.50
C LEU A 156 9.64 6.40 -11.92
N LEU A 157 8.61 5.95 -11.21
CA LEU A 157 7.91 4.69 -11.41
C LEU A 157 6.53 4.97 -12.02
N LEU A 158 6.32 4.49 -13.24
CA LEU A 158 5.13 4.78 -14.02
C LEU A 158 4.33 3.52 -14.31
N ASP A 159 3.03 3.65 -14.24
CA ASP A 159 2.06 2.70 -14.74
C ASP A 159 2.37 1.23 -14.36
N PRO A 160 2.42 0.92 -13.04
CA PRO A 160 2.74 -0.43 -12.57
C PRO A 160 1.64 -1.42 -12.99
N PRO A 161 2.00 -2.66 -13.33
CA PRO A 161 1.03 -3.69 -13.73
C PRO A 161 0.24 -4.26 -12.54
N CYS A 162 0.79 -4.16 -11.34
CA CYS A 162 0.26 -4.57 -10.04
C CYS A 162 1.03 -3.77 -8.97
N TYR A 163 1.51 -4.37 -7.88
CA TYR A 163 2.32 -3.68 -6.88
C TYR A 163 3.52 -2.95 -7.51
N THR A 164 3.76 -1.71 -7.10
CA THR A 164 4.86 -0.92 -7.67
C THR A 164 6.21 -1.31 -7.08
N VAL A 165 6.38 -1.15 -5.76
CA VAL A 165 7.56 -1.64 -5.03
C VAL A 165 7.09 -2.61 -3.96
N TRP A 166 7.49 -3.87 -4.05
CA TRP A 166 7.12 -4.88 -3.08
C TRP A 166 8.35 -5.52 -2.45
N CYS A 167 8.47 -5.37 -1.15
CA CYS A 167 9.51 -5.99 -0.34
C CYS A 167 8.88 -7.05 0.56
N LEU A 168 9.25 -8.32 0.40
CA LEU A 168 8.77 -9.44 1.21
C LEU A 168 9.92 -10.08 1.97
N GLY A 169 9.86 -10.05 3.29
CA GLY A 169 10.86 -10.68 4.15
C GLY A 169 12.23 -9.99 4.15
N CYS A 170 12.30 -8.72 3.76
CA CYS A 170 13.55 -7.98 3.64
C CYS A 170 13.98 -7.30 4.95
N ASP A 171 15.27 -7.02 5.08
CA ASP A 171 15.84 -6.25 6.19
C ASP A 171 16.67 -5.08 5.67
N ASP A 172 16.67 -3.95 6.41
CA ASP A 172 17.41 -2.74 6.05
C ASP A 172 17.00 -2.22 4.65
N VAL A 173 15.77 -1.77 4.52
CA VAL A 173 15.21 -1.26 3.25
C VAL A 173 15.12 0.27 3.28
N ARG A 174 15.54 0.93 2.19
CA ARG A 174 15.37 2.37 1.98
C ARG A 174 14.63 2.64 0.69
N LEU A 175 13.56 3.41 0.78
CA LEU A 175 12.74 3.87 -0.33
C LEU A 175 12.71 5.40 -0.26
N GLU A 176 13.53 6.07 -1.06
CA GLU A 176 13.78 7.50 -0.90
C GLU A 176 13.49 8.28 -2.19
N ASN A 177 12.78 9.40 -2.08
CA ASN A 177 12.49 10.35 -3.16
C ASN A 177 11.85 9.70 -4.39
N LEU A 178 11.04 8.67 -4.19
CA LEU A 178 10.36 8.00 -5.29
C LEU A 178 9.19 8.84 -5.79
N ILE A 179 9.03 8.91 -7.10
CA ILE A 179 7.84 9.45 -7.72
C ILE A 179 7.07 8.28 -8.33
N VAL A 180 5.89 7.99 -7.79
CA VAL A 180 5.02 6.94 -8.32
C VAL A 180 3.81 7.58 -8.99
N ARG A 181 3.54 7.18 -10.25
CA ARG A 181 2.36 7.60 -10.99
C ARG A 181 1.70 6.39 -11.64
N ALA A 182 0.57 6.01 -11.09
CA ALA A 182 -0.28 4.97 -11.63
C ALA A 182 -1.68 5.54 -11.94
N ASP A 183 -2.43 4.86 -12.79
CA ASP A 183 -3.83 5.20 -13.01
C ASP A 183 -4.62 4.98 -11.71
N LEU A 184 -5.40 5.98 -11.30
CA LEU A 184 -6.22 5.93 -10.08
C LEU A 184 -7.29 4.83 -10.09
N LYS A 185 -7.61 4.27 -11.25
CA LYS A 185 -8.49 3.11 -11.41
C LYS A 185 -7.73 1.80 -11.59
N GLY A 186 -6.40 1.85 -11.55
CA GLY A 186 -5.54 0.67 -11.68
C GLY A 186 -5.76 -0.30 -10.51
N PRO A 187 -6.15 -1.56 -10.76
CA PRO A 187 -6.42 -2.52 -9.70
C PRO A 187 -5.12 -3.06 -9.10
N ASN A 188 -5.02 -3.05 -7.78
CA ASN A 188 -3.84 -3.48 -7.02
C ASN A 188 -2.54 -2.78 -7.45
N THR A 189 -2.64 -1.51 -7.80
CA THR A 189 -1.46 -0.69 -8.10
C THR A 189 -0.97 0.02 -6.84
N ASP A 190 -0.87 -0.78 -5.75
CA ASP A 190 -0.27 -0.36 -4.49
C ASP A 190 1.13 0.21 -4.76
N ALA A 191 1.49 1.31 -4.09
CA ALA A 191 2.76 1.93 -4.40
C ALA A 191 3.93 1.29 -3.64
N LEU A 192 3.83 1.20 -2.32
CA LEU A 192 4.89 0.65 -1.47
C LEU A 192 4.31 -0.43 -0.56
N ASP A 193 4.60 -1.69 -0.87
CA ASP A 193 4.22 -2.85 -0.09
C ASP A 193 5.40 -3.34 0.75
N ILE A 194 5.26 -3.20 2.05
CA ILE A 194 6.25 -3.58 3.05
C ILE A 194 5.71 -4.79 3.81
N ASP A 195 6.23 -5.95 3.50
CA ASP A 195 5.66 -7.22 3.94
C ASP A 195 6.69 -8.06 4.68
N CYS A 196 6.44 -8.37 5.96
CA CYS A 196 7.38 -9.10 6.82
C CYS A 196 8.81 -8.52 6.81
N CYS A 197 8.95 -7.20 6.72
CA CYS A 197 10.24 -6.51 6.66
C CYS A 197 10.64 -5.92 8.01
N SER A 198 11.94 -5.70 8.22
CA SER A 198 12.45 -4.99 9.38
C SER A 198 13.42 -3.87 9.02
N ASN A 199 13.38 -2.79 9.82
CA ASN A 199 14.22 -1.60 9.63
C ASN A 199 14.02 -0.99 8.23
N VAL A 200 12.82 -0.46 7.99
CA VAL A 200 12.42 0.12 6.71
C VAL A 200 12.31 1.63 6.85
N HIS A 201 12.93 2.37 5.94
CA HIS A 201 12.84 3.83 5.86
C HIS A 201 12.23 4.25 4.53
N ILE A 202 11.15 5.02 4.59
CA ILE A 202 10.44 5.59 3.45
C ILE A 202 10.47 7.10 3.62
N THR A 203 11.14 7.82 2.72
CA THR A 203 11.31 9.27 2.89
C THR A 203 11.15 10.02 1.57
N GLY A 204 10.42 11.15 1.62
CA GLY A 204 10.36 12.09 0.49
C GLY A 204 9.63 11.57 -0.75
N CYS A 205 8.79 10.55 -0.61
CA CYS A 205 8.09 9.96 -1.75
C CYS A 205 6.84 10.77 -2.12
N ASP A 206 6.61 10.93 -3.43
CA ASP A 206 5.42 11.56 -4.02
C ASP A 206 4.64 10.50 -4.82
N ILE A 207 3.50 10.09 -4.27
CA ILE A 207 2.77 8.89 -4.69
C ILE A 207 1.38 9.25 -5.19
N GLU A 208 1.06 8.78 -6.42
CA GLU A 208 -0.29 8.71 -6.94
C GLU A 208 -0.54 7.29 -7.48
N CYS A 209 -1.52 6.57 -6.90
CA CYS A 209 -1.77 5.17 -7.26
C CYS A 209 -3.25 4.77 -7.15
N GLY A 210 -3.60 3.67 -7.79
CA GLY A 210 -4.98 3.16 -7.83
C GLY A 210 -5.34 2.25 -6.65
N ASP A 211 -4.39 1.93 -5.77
CA ASP A 211 -4.64 1.16 -4.55
C ASP A 211 -3.94 1.83 -3.36
N ASP A 212 -3.39 1.12 -2.40
CA ASP A 212 -2.80 1.69 -1.20
C ASP A 212 -1.46 2.40 -1.48
N CYS A 213 -1.25 3.58 -0.89
CA CYS A 213 0.03 4.27 -1.08
C CYS A 213 1.15 3.61 -0.28
N ILE A 214 0.93 3.34 1.00
CA ILE A 214 1.87 2.61 1.87
C ILE A 214 1.09 1.48 2.55
N ALA A 215 1.40 0.25 2.20
CA ALA A 215 0.81 -0.95 2.78
C ALA A 215 1.83 -1.71 3.61
N VAL A 216 1.57 -1.85 4.92
CA VAL A 216 2.40 -2.64 5.83
C VAL A 216 1.67 -3.95 6.12
N LYS A 217 2.28 -5.04 5.68
CA LYS A 217 1.69 -6.38 5.68
C LYS A 217 2.54 -7.35 6.50
N SER A 218 1.97 -8.49 6.86
CA SER A 218 2.69 -9.56 7.56
C SER A 218 2.29 -10.93 7.04
N ASP A 219 2.40 -11.10 5.70
CA ASP A 219 2.00 -12.33 5.02
C ASP A 219 3.07 -13.43 5.21
N ILE A 220 3.13 -13.96 6.43
CA ILE A 220 4.00 -15.07 6.78
C ILE A 220 3.67 -16.35 6.03
N ASN A 221 2.46 -16.45 5.47
CA ASN A 221 2.05 -17.59 4.67
C ASN A 221 2.70 -17.56 3.29
N ASP A 222 2.77 -16.37 2.63
CA ASP A 222 3.53 -16.23 1.37
C ASP A 222 5.04 -16.30 1.64
N LEU A 223 5.52 -15.73 2.75
CA LEU A 223 6.94 -15.82 3.13
C LEU A 223 7.37 -17.25 3.43
N GLY A 224 6.51 -18.03 4.11
CA GLY A 224 6.73 -19.42 4.45
C GLY A 224 7.34 -19.65 5.84
N TYR A 225 7.56 -18.60 6.63
CA TYR A 225 8.00 -18.66 8.03
C TYR A 225 7.57 -17.42 8.79
N ASP A 226 7.57 -17.52 10.13
CA ASP A 226 7.17 -16.40 11.00
C ASP A 226 8.26 -15.32 11.04
N LYS A 227 7.92 -14.13 10.56
CA LYS A 227 8.75 -12.93 10.60
C LYS A 227 7.87 -11.71 10.76
N PRO A 228 8.08 -10.88 11.78
CA PRO A 228 7.31 -9.65 11.94
C PRO A 228 7.63 -8.65 10.82
N CYS A 229 6.67 -7.76 10.53
CA CYS A 229 6.92 -6.50 9.88
C CYS A 229 7.10 -5.44 10.95
N GLU A 230 8.32 -4.92 11.13
CA GLU A 230 8.63 -4.06 12.27
C GLU A 230 9.63 -2.96 11.96
N SER A 231 9.58 -1.90 12.76
CA SER A 231 10.47 -0.74 12.60
C SER A 231 10.36 -0.14 11.20
N VAL A 232 9.11 0.10 10.77
CA VAL A 232 8.81 0.81 9.52
C VAL A 232 8.63 2.28 9.84
N HIS A 233 9.48 3.12 9.25
CA HIS A 233 9.45 4.57 9.42
C HIS A 233 9.16 5.23 8.06
N ALA A 234 8.04 5.98 7.98
CA ALA A 234 7.69 6.74 6.78
C ALA A 234 7.53 8.22 7.12
N GLU A 235 8.21 9.08 6.36
CA GLU A 235 8.16 10.52 6.63
C GLU A 235 8.30 11.37 5.35
N HIS A 236 7.81 12.61 5.45
CA HIS A 236 7.94 13.62 4.40
C HIS A 236 7.35 13.18 3.05
N CYS A 237 6.30 12.36 3.07
CA CYS A 237 5.65 11.83 1.88
C CYS A 237 4.39 12.61 1.51
N ARG A 238 4.08 12.62 0.22
CA ARG A 238 2.80 13.08 -0.31
C ARG A 238 2.07 11.90 -0.95
N LEU A 239 0.83 11.64 -0.53
CA LEU A 239 0.07 10.46 -0.90
C LEU A 239 -1.27 10.84 -1.53
N ARG A 240 -1.60 10.21 -2.67
CA ARG A 240 -2.89 10.31 -3.33
C ARG A 240 -3.30 8.94 -3.87
N CYS A 241 -4.52 8.49 -3.58
CA CYS A 241 -4.98 7.19 -4.09
C CYS A 241 -6.50 7.01 -4.00
N THR A 242 -6.99 5.97 -4.64
CA THR A 242 -8.41 5.55 -4.55
C THR A 242 -8.62 4.42 -3.53
N SER A 243 -7.68 4.21 -2.63
CA SER A 243 -7.75 3.25 -1.52
C SER A 243 -7.24 3.91 -0.23
N CYS A 244 -6.27 3.33 0.44
CA CYS A 244 -5.78 3.83 1.72
C CYS A 244 -4.48 4.63 1.54
N GLY A 245 -4.40 5.80 2.16
CA GLY A 245 -3.13 6.51 2.25
C GLY A 245 -2.09 5.65 2.98
N ILE A 246 -2.45 5.14 4.15
CA ILE A 246 -1.66 4.17 4.92
C ILE A 246 -2.57 3.01 5.32
N ARG A 247 -2.14 1.79 5.05
CA ARG A 247 -2.82 0.58 5.51
C ARG A 247 -1.89 -0.34 6.30
N LEU A 248 -2.37 -0.84 7.44
CA LEU A 248 -1.72 -1.86 8.23
C LEU A 248 -2.59 -3.11 8.28
N GLY A 249 -2.01 -4.25 7.96
CA GLY A 249 -2.69 -5.55 8.03
C GLY A 249 -3.51 -5.88 6.79
N TYR A 250 -4.56 -6.65 6.98
CA TYR A 250 -5.37 -7.44 6.10
C TYR A 250 -4.65 -8.71 5.66
N GLU A 251 -3.61 -8.65 4.86
CA GLU A 251 -2.86 -9.84 4.46
C GLU A 251 -1.95 -10.31 5.60
N GLY A 252 -2.02 -11.63 5.85
CA GLY A 252 -1.10 -12.34 6.72
C GLY A 252 -1.55 -12.54 8.17
N ASP A 253 -0.83 -13.40 8.85
CA ASP A 253 -1.05 -13.84 10.24
C ASP A 253 0.08 -13.40 11.18
N GLY A 254 1.04 -12.64 10.68
CA GLY A 254 2.23 -12.23 11.44
C GLY A 254 2.00 -11.01 12.34
N ALA A 255 3.07 -10.47 12.88
CA ALA A 255 3.06 -9.25 13.68
C ALA A 255 3.46 -8.03 12.85
N ILE A 256 2.77 -6.91 13.07
CA ILE A 256 3.13 -5.58 12.61
C ILE A 256 3.32 -4.73 13.85
N ARG A 257 4.52 -4.18 14.05
CA ARG A 257 4.82 -3.44 15.28
C ARG A 257 5.93 -2.41 15.14
N ASN A 258 5.96 -1.47 16.08
CA ASN A 258 6.97 -0.41 16.11
C ASN A 258 7.06 0.33 14.78
N CYS A 259 5.89 0.77 14.26
CA CYS A 259 5.80 1.50 13.00
C CYS A 259 5.51 2.98 13.28
N HIS A 260 6.22 3.88 12.58
CA HIS A 260 6.10 5.32 12.76
C HIS A 260 5.85 6.02 11.44
N PHE A 261 4.76 6.78 11.36
CA PHE A 261 4.37 7.57 10.20
C PHE A 261 4.32 9.04 10.60
N ASN A 262 5.13 9.87 9.96
CA ASN A 262 5.38 11.22 10.43
C ASN A 262 5.50 12.23 9.29
N ASP A 263 4.98 13.46 9.49
CA ASP A 263 5.08 14.54 8.50
C ASP A 263 4.61 14.12 7.09
N ILE A 264 3.42 13.51 6.99
CA ILE A 264 2.85 13.02 5.73
C ILE A 264 1.62 13.85 5.36
N VAL A 265 1.53 14.21 4.09
CA VAL A 265 0.36 14.85 3.49
C VAL A 265 -0.38 13.83 2.62
N MET A 266 -1.65 13.62 2.94
CA MET A 266 -2.56 12.80 2.15
C MET A 266 -3.57 13.70 1.45
N ASP A 267 -3.54 13.69 0.13
CA ASP A 267 -4.34 14.60 -0.68
C ASP A 267 -5.33 13.77 -1.53
N GLU A 268 -6.60 13.80 -1.17
CA GLU A 268 -7.64 13.03 -1.84
C GLU A 268 -7.41 11.51 -1.82
N VAL A 269 -7.38 10.92 -0.62
CA VAL A 269 -7.37 9.47 -0.45
C VAL A 269 -8.77 8.96 -0.05
N MET A 270 -9.13 7.72 -0.41
CA MET A 270 -10.43 7.19 0.01
C MET A 270 -10.47 6.97 1.53
N ILE A 271 -9.44 6.38 2.10
CA ILE A 271 -9.27 6.20 3.54
C ILE A 271 -7.91 6.76 3.94
N GLY A 272 -7.88 7.64 4.93
CA GLY A 272 -6.62 8.19 5.43
C GLY A 272 -5.75 7.08 6.03
N ILE A 273 -6.20 6.51 7.14
CA ILE A 273 -5.51 5.41 7.84
C ILE A 273 -6.48 4.25 7.99
N SER A 274 -6.08 3.10 7.48
CA SER A 274 -6.80 1.84 7.59
C SER A 274 -6.00 0.81 8.38
N MET A 275 -6.67 0.14 9.31
CA MET A 275 -6.11 -1.02 10.01
C MET A 275 -7.09 -2.18 9.94
N MET A 276 -6.61 -3.33 9.48
CA MET A 276 -7.47 -4.48 9.27
C MET A 276 -6.89 -5.74 9.89
N VAL A 277 -7.65 -6.33 10.80
CA VAL A 277 -7.39 -7.65 11.36
C VAL A 277 -8.39 -8.60 10.73
N ALA A 278 -7.99 -9.29 9.69
CA ALA A 278 -8.87 -10.14 8.89
C ALA A 278 -8.52 -11.61 9.04
N ILE A 279 -9.54 -12.49 8.92
CA ILE A 279 -9.33 -13.90 8.66
C ILE A 279 -10.00 -14.28 7.34
N SER A 280 -9.31 -15.10 6.56
CA SER A 280 -9.79 -15.63 5.28
C SER A 280 -9.19 -17.02 5.09
N PRO A 281 -9.81 -18.07 5.65
CA PRO A 281 -9.26 -19.42 5.60
C PRO A 281 -9.22 -20.03 4.20
N ASP A 282 -10.03 -19.48 3.29
CA ASP A 282 -10.01 -19.78 1.85
C ASP A 282 -10.66 -18.63 1.08
N ASP A 283 -9.83 -17.71 0.59
CA ASP A 283 -10.33 -16.58 -0.19
C ASP A 283 -10.49 -16.90 -1.70
N GLY A 284 -10.21 -18.13 -2.09
CA GLY A 284 -10.24 -18.56 -3.49
C GLY A 284 -9.14 -17.93 -4.36
N ARG A 285 -8.20 -17.19 -3.77
CA ARG A 285 -7.06 -16.54 -4.42
C ARG A 285 -5.72 -17.15 -4.01
N GLY A 286 -5.74 -18.06 -3.02
CA GLY A 286 -4.54 -18.69 -2.47
C GLY A 286 -3.93 -17.95 -1.28
N THR A 287 -4.50 -16.83 -0.84
CA THR A 287 -4.11 -16.17 0.40
C THR A 287 -4.94 -16.76 1.54
N ILE A 288 -4.30 -17.46 2.45
CA ILE A 288 -4.96 -18.05 3.62
C ILE A 288 -4.55 -17.26 4.84
N ILE A 289 -5.52 -16.64 5.52
CA ILE A 289 -5.32 -15.91 6.77
C ILE A 289 -6.14 -16.63 7.85
N ARG A 290 -5.49 -17.19 8.84
CA ARG A 290 -6.15 -18.05 9.85
C ARG A 290 -6.42 -17.35 11.17
N HIS A 291 -5.58 -16.38 11.51
CA HIS A 291 -5.56 -15.73 12.81
C HIS A 291 -5.81 -14.23 12.73
N GLY A 292 -5.42 -13.62 11.61
CA GLY A 292 -5.32 -12.19 11.43
C GLY A 292 -4.03 -11.60 12.03
N PRO A 293 -3.55 -10.48 11.48
CA PRO A 293 -2.32 -9.82 11.93
C PRO A 293 -2.44 -9.29 13.37
N ARG A 294 -1.31 -9.21 14.05
CA ARG A 294 -1.18 -8.52 15.34
C ARG A 294 -0.54 -7.16 15.10
N ILE A 295 -1.34 -6.10 15.19
CA ILE A 295 -0.93 -4.71 14.95
C ILE A 295 -0.75 -4.03 16.31
N THR A 296 0.49 -3.68 16.67
CA THR A 296 0.79 -3.10 17.97
C THR A 296 1.89 -2.04 17.91
N ASP A 297 1.90 -1.13 18.89
CA ASP A 297 2.98 -0.15 19.03
C ASP A 297 3.24 0.65 17.75
N CYS A 298 2.20 1.29 17.23
CA CYS A 298 2.29 2.12 16.04
C CYS A 298 1.94 3.57 16.34
N THR A 299 2.68 4.50 15.76
CA THR A 299 2.49 5.94 15.95
C THR A 299 2.28 6.65 14.62
N PHE A 300 1.26 7.50 14.58
CA PHE A 300 0.95 8.40 13.47
C PHE A 300 1.01 9.83 13.99
N GLU A 301 1.93 10.63 13.44
CA GLU A 301 2.21 11.95 13.99
C GLU A 301 2.38 13.01 12.90
N ARG A 302 1.84 14.20 13.14
CA ARG A 302 1.92 15.35 12.21
C ARG A 302 1.44 15.03 10.80
N LEU A 303 0.27 14.38 10.69
CA LEU A 303 -0.33 14.09 9.39
C LEU A 303 -1.39 15.13 9.03
N ASP A 304 -1.40 15.51 7.76
CA ASP A 304 -2.44 16.34 7.14
C ASP A 304 -3.21 15.45 6.15
N ILE A 305 -4.48 15.16 6.47
CA ILE A 305 -5.24 14.13 5.76
C ILE A 305 -6.49 14.75 5.14
N HIS A 306 -6.61 14.68 3.81
CA HIS A 306 -7.84 14.91 3.08
C HIS A 306 -8.35 13.57 2.53
N ALA A 307 -9.44 13.08 3.09
CA ALA A 307 -9.94 11.74 2.81
C ALA A 307 -11.48 11.69 2.71
N LEU A 308 -12.00 10.69 2.01
CA LEU A 308 -13.41 10.36 2.12
C LEU A 308 -13.74 9.92 3.55
N GLN A 309 -12.88 9.10 4.17
CA GLN A 309 -12.97 8.65 5.55
C GLN A 309 -11.61 8.76 6.24
N GLY A 310 -11.53 9.45 7.38
CA GLY A 310 -10.26 9.66 8.07
C GLY A 310 -9.65 8.36 8.60
N PHE A 311 -10.43 7.58 9.36
CA PHE A 311 -10.02 6.30 9.93
C PHE A 311 -11.02 5.19 9.60
N ASN A 312 -10.49 4.01 9.27
CA ASN A 312 -11.29 2.81 9.11
C ASN A 312 -10.55 1.60 9.72
N PHE A 313 -10.95 1.21 10.93
CA PHE A 313 -10.36 0.08 11.64
C PHE A 313 -11.38 -1.04 11.75
N GLN A 314 -11.01 -2.25 11.34
CA GLN A 314 -11.93 -3.36 11.23
C GLN A 314 -11.31 -4.69 11.65
N PHE A 315 -12.15 -5.50 12.30
CA PHE A 315 -11.94 -6.93 12.46
C PHE A 315 -12.92 -7.64 11.54
N LEU A 316 -12.41 -8.39 10.58
CA LEU A 316 -13.16 -8.93 9.46
C LEU A 316 -13.09 -10.45 9.38
N LYS A 317 -14.20 -11.08 9.05
CA LYS A 317 -14.26 -12.48 8.64
C LYS A 317 -14.65 -12.56 7.17
N ASN A 318 -13.89 -13.32 6.40
CA ASN A 318 -14.20 -13.58 5.00
C ASN A 318 -14.17 -15.10 4.73
N PRO A 319 -15.33 -15.78 4.54
CA PRO A 319 -16.67 -15.18 4.56
C PRO A 319 -17.11 -14.69 5.96
N GLU A 320 -18.14 -13.84 6.03
CA GLU A 320 -18.66 -13.27 7.31
C GLU A 320 -19.07 -14.34 8.32
N ASP A 321 -19.54 -15.49 7.86
CA ASP A 321 -19.98 -16.63 8.68
C ASP A 321 -18.85 -17.62 9.01
N CYS A 322 -17.59 -17.26 8.74
CA CYS A 322 -16.44 -18.08 9.12
C CYS A 322 -16.50 -18.40 10.61
N PRO A 323 -16.50 -19.71 10.99
CA PRO A 323 -16.62 -20.11 12.38
C PRO A 323 -15.35 -19.85 13.21
N ASP A 324 -14.20 -19.69 12.55
CA ASP A 324 -12.93 -19.52 13.21
C ASP A 324 -12.85 -18.17 13.94
N PRO A 325 -12.30 -18.13 15.17
CA PRO A 325 -12.17 -16.88 15.89
C PRO A 325 -11.01 -16.05 15.31
N ILE A 326 -11.20 -14.74 15.27
CA ILE A 326 -10.09 -13.81 15.03
C ILE A 326 -9.22 -13.76 16.29
N THR A 327 -7.96 -14.13 16.18
CA THR A 327 -6.99 -14.09 17.29
C THR A 327 -5.90 -13.04 17.11
N GLY A 328 -5.86 -12.36 15.96
CA GLY A 328 -5.08 -11.15 15.77
C GLY A 328 -5.56 -10.01 16.68
N CYS A 329 -4.80 -8.94 16.75
CA CYS A 329 -5.13 -7.81 17.62
C CYS A 329 -4.74 -6.46 17.01
N MET A 330 -5.30 -5.41 17.61
CA MET A 330 -4.94 -4.03 17.36
C MET A 330 -4.83 -3.36 18.73
N ASP A 331 -3.62 -2.97 19.15
CA ASP A 331 -3.38 -2.46 20.50
C ASP A 331 -2.22 -1.46 20.53
N ASP A 332 -2.29 -0.53 21.47
CA ASP A 332 -1.26 0.47 21.76
C ASP A 332 -0.90 1.34 20.52
N ILE A 333 -1.93 1.99 19.95
CA ILE A 333 -1.80 2.83 18.75
C ILE A 333 -1.98 4.29 19.12
N VAL A 334 -1.06 5.14 18.66
CA VAL A 334 -1.03 6.58 18.98
C VAL A 334 -1.24 7.42 17.72
N PHE A 335 -2.18 8.37 17.80
CA PHE A 335 -2.43 9.40 16.80
C PHE A 335 -2.20 10.78 17.43
N ARG A 336 -1.19 11.51 16.95
CA ARG A 336 -0.79 12.79 17.54
C ARG A 336 -0.65 13.88 16.50
N ASP A 337 -1.15 15.09 16.82
CA ASP A 337 -1.00 16.28 15.98
C ASP A 337 -1.52 16.08 14.54
N LEU A 338 -2.73 15.50 14.40
CA LEU A 338 -3.34 15.25 13.11
C LEU A 338 -4.34 16.34 12.74
N ARG A 339 -4.32 16.75 11.48
CA ARG A 339 -5.38 17.53 10.84
C ARG A 339 -6.07 16.67 9.79
N ILE A 340 -7.38 16.49 9.92
CA ILE A 340 -8.16 15.62 9.06
C ILE A 340 -9.33 16.40 8.48
N LEU A 341 -9.40 16.51 7.16
CA LEU A 341 -10.59 16.87 6.43
C LEU A 341 -11.23 15.58 5.91
N SER A 342 -12.40 15.25 6.44
CA SER A 342 -13.10 14.01 6.10
C SER A 342 -14.51 14.29 5.61
N HIS A 343 -14.98 13.52 4.66
CA HIS A 343 -16.35 13.63 4.13
C HIS A 343 -17.32 12.63 4.76
N ARG A 344 -16.83 11.78 5.65
CA ARG A 344 -17.60 10.77 6.40
C ARG A 344 -17.02 10.56 7.78
N GLY A 345 -17.88 10.04 8.67
CA GLY A 345 -17.45 9.62 9.99
C GLY A 345 -16.46 8.47 9.95
N SER A 346 -15.56 8.45 10.90
CA SER A 346 -14.56 7.39 11.08
C SER A 346 -15.14 6.18 11.81
N TYR A 347 -14.69 4.99 11.44
CA TYR A 347 -15.09 3.73 12.07
C TYR A 347 -13.91 3.08 12.79
N LEU A 348 -14.10 2.77 14.08
CA LEU A 348 -13.13 2.14 14.96
C LEU A 348 -13.76 0.85 15.51
N GLY A 349 -13.75 -0.22 14.72
CA GLY A 349 -14.54 -1.42 15.00
C GLY A 349 -13.72 -2.66 15.32
N GLY A 350 -13.74 -3.06 16.61
CA GLY A 350 -13.41 -4.41 17.02
C GLY A 350 -14.54 -5.40 16.71
N SER A 351 -14.35 -6.66 17.03
CA SER A 351 -15.39 -7.69 16.98
C SER A 351 -15.93 -8.01 18.38
N PRO A 352 -17.09 -8.65 18.49
CA PRO A 352 -17.58 -9.14 19.78
C PRO A 352 -16.62 -10.14 20.45
N GLU A 353 -15.84 -10.87 19.65
CA GLU A 353 -14.89 -11.90 20.09
C GLU A 353 -13.53 -11.29 20.45
N THR A 354 -13.10 -10.27 19.68
CA THR A 354 -11.79 -9.65 19.84
C THR A 354 -11.92 -8.15 19.76
N LYS A 355 -11.68 -7.49 20.88
CA LYS A 355 -11.75 -6.03 20.98
C LYS A 355 -10.49 -5.37 20.45
N ILE A 356 -10.64 -4.13 19.97
CA ILE A 356 -9.52 -3.21 19.87
C ILE A 356 -8.98 -2.98 21.28
N GLY A 357 -7.66 -3.00 21.46
CA GLY A 357 -6.99 -2.69 22.73
C GLY A 357 -7.06 -1.20 23.05
N LYS A 358 -5.92 -0.53 23.05
CA LYS A 358 -5.81 0.88 23.44
C LYS A 358 -5.53 1.75 22.21
N LEU A 359 -6.35 2.78 22.02
CA LEU A 359 -6.12 3.83 21.03
C LEU A 359 -6.01 5.18 21.72
N TYR A 360 -4.97 5.95 21.37
CA TYR A 360 -4.70 7.27 21.92
C TYR A 360 -4.76 8.32 20.80
N PHE A 361 -5.60 9.33 20.99
CA PHE A 361 -5.73 10.49 20.11
C PHE A 361 -5.35 11.74 20.89
N GLU A 362 -4.32 12.44 20.47
CA GLU A 362 -3.81 13.65 21.10
C GLU A 362 -3.67 14.78 20.06
N ASN A 363 -4.27 15.95 20.34
CA ASN A 363 -4.25 17.09 19.42
C ASN A 363 -4.79 16.76 18.02
N VAL A 364 -5.84 15.94 17.91
CA VAL A 364 -6.44 15.58 16.63
C VAL A 364 -7.59 16.53 16.31
N THR A 365 -7.51 17.22 15.19
CA THR A 365 -8.59 18.04 14.65
C THR A 365 -9.20 17.36 13.44
N MET A 366 -10.51 17.06 13.51
CA MET A 366 -11.26 16.49 12.39
C MET A 366 -12.32 17.48 11.91
N THR A 367 -12.21 17.91 10.67
CA THR A 367 -13.26 18.68 9.98
C THR A 367 -14.10 17.70 9.16
N LEU A 368 -15.41 17.68 9.43
CA LEU A 368 -16.36 16.91 8.65
C LEU A 368 -17.09 17.82 7.68
N SER A 369 -16.84 17.63 6.39
CA SER A 369 -17.42 18.44 5.32
C SER A 369 -18.24 17.58 4.36
N GLY A 370 -19.45 18.03 4.04
CA GLY A 370 -20.30 17.39 3.03
C GLY A 370 -19.92 17.72 1.60
N ASN A 371 -19.05 18.69 1.40
CA ASN A 371 -18.66 19.11 0.06
C ASN A 371 -17.40 18.35 -0.38
N MET A 372 -17.59 17.22 -1.05
CA MET A 372 -16.50 16.37 -1.52
C MET A 372 -15.69 16.95 -2.69
N GLY A 373 -16.04 18.14 -3.20
CA GLY A 373 -15.44 18.61 -4.43
C GLY A 373 -15.78 17.71 -5.64
N ARG A 374 -15.67 18.28 -6.83
CA ARG A 374 -16.01 17.54 -8.06
C ARG A 374 -15.00 16.43 -8.35
N ASP A 375 -13.74 16.73 -8.15
CA ASP A 375 -12.64 15.83 -8.48
C ASP A 375 -12.61 14.58 -7.58
N PHE A 376 -12.87 14.75 -6.29
CA PHE A 376 -12.93 13.62 -5.36
C PHE A 376 -14.06 12.62 -5.70
N ALA A 377 -15.24 13.14 -6.08
CA ALA A 377 -16.36 12.30 -6.48
C ALA A 377 -16.15 11.57 -7.80
N GLU A 378 -15.33 12.13 -8.69
CA GLU A 378 -15.03 11.55 -10.01
C GLU A 378 -13.88 10.52 -9.95
N HIS A 379 -12.94 10.68 -9.03
CA HIS A 379 -11.73 9.86 -8.97
C HIS A 379 -11.76 8.78 -7.88
N VAL A 380 -12.53 8.97 -6.81
CA VAL A 380 -12.70 7.95 -5.79
C VAL A 380 -13.92 7.10 -6.10
N PRO A 381 -13.75 5.92 -6.70
CA PRO A 381 -14.87 5.04 -6.99
C PRO A 381 -15.55 4.64 -5.68
N TYR A 382 -16.84 4.88 -5.62
CA TYR A 382 -17.69 4.51 -4.51
C TYR A 382 -18.05 3.05 -4.59
N PRO A 383 -18.23 2.39 -3.48
CA PRO A 383 -17.27 1.91 -2.52
C PRO A 383 -16.71 0.56 -2.96
N TYR A 384 -15.58 0.18 -2.44
CA TYR A 384 -15.13 -1.21 -2.50
C TYR A 384 -16.19 -2.11 -1.87
N PRO A 385 -16.85 -3.01 -2.59
CA PRO A 385 -17.90 -3.86 -2.01
C PRO A 385 -17.36 -4.78 -0.92
N VAL A 386 -16.06 -5.11 -0.96
CA VAL A 386 -15.41 -6.04 -0.04
C VAL A 386 -14.99 -5.38 1.28
N TRP A 387 -14.71 -4.05 1.25
CA TRP A 387 -14.16 -3.30 2.38
C TRP A 387 -15.18 -2.40 3.07
N ASN A 388 -16.31 -2.25 2.42
CA ASN A 388 -17.35 -1.39 2.92
C ASN A 388 -18.43 -2.24 3.54
N ASP A 389 -18.34 -2.34 4.82
CA ASP A 389 -19.58 -2.32 5.54
C ASP A 389 -20.17 -0.91 5.35
N LEU A 390 -20.86 -0.71 4.21
CA LEU A 390 -21.54 0.54 3.82
C LEU A 390 -22.42 1.13 4.94
N LYS A 391 -22.81 0.29 5.91
CA LYS A 391 -23.48 0.69 7.13
C LYS A 391 -22.72 1.79 7.86
N TRP A 392 -21.38 1.82 7.73
CA TRP A 392 -20.54 2.73 8.49
C TRP A 392 -20.16 4.02 7.73
N SER A 393 -20.43 4.10 6.46
CA SER A 393 -20.04 5.25 5.63
C SER A 393 -20.95 6.48 5.78
N GLY A 394 -22.17 6.32 6.27
CA GLY A 394 -23.14 7.39 6.48
C GLY A 394 -23.40 7.72 7.94
N LEU A 395 -22.46 7.38 8.84
CA LEU A 395 -22.62 7.62 10.26
C LEU A 395 -22.62 9.10 10.60
N PRO A 396 -23.55 9.56 11.43
CA PRO A 396 -23.67 10.97 11.80
C PRO A 396 -22.70 11.41 12.90
N TRP A 397 -21.72 10.60 13.25
CA TRP A 397 -20.68 10.90 14.25
C TRP A 397 -19.31 11.05 13.61
N ALA A 398 -18.46 11.86 14.17
CA ALA A 398 -17.05 11.95 13.74
C ALA A 398 -16.31 10.62 13.98
N TYR A 399 -16.61 9.99 15.10
CA TYR A 399 -16.06 8.69 15.48
C TYR A 399 -17.19 7.74 15.89
N TYR A 400 -17.25 6.59 15.28
CA TYR A 400 -18.08 5.50 15.73
C TYR A 400 -17.20 4.33 16.16
N ALA A 401 -17.17 4.05 17.44
CA ALA A 401 -16.30 3.04 18.05
C ALA A 401 -17.10 1.88 18.62
N ARG A 402 -16.66 0.66 18.32
CA ARG A 402 -17.29 -0.58 18.83
C ARG A 402 -16.25 -1.56 19.32
N HIS A 403 -16.60 -2.28 20.38
CA HIS A 403 -15.80 -3.38 20.89
C HIS A 403 -14.34 -2.99 21.11
N ALA A 404 -14.07 -2.04 22.00
CA ALA A 404 -12.73 -1.59 22.35
C ALA A 404 -12.52 -1.65 23.87
N GLU A 405 -11.27 -1.85 24.31
CA GLU A 405 -10.91 -1.81 25.72
C GLU A 405 -10.73 -0.37 26.20
N SER A 406 -9.96 0.44 25.50
CA SER A 406 -9.76 1.84 25.92
C SER A 406 -9.56 2.77 24.73
N LEU A 407 -10.30 3.88 24.76
CA LEU A 407 -10.15 4.99 23.84
C LEU A 407 -9.85 6.25 24.64
N THR A 408 -8.76 6.91 24.34
CA THR A 408 -8.37 8.15 24.99
C THR A 408 -8.25 9.26 23.96
N PHE A 409 -9.07 10.29 24.09
CA PHE A 409 -8.97 11.53 23.33
C PHE A 409 -8.54 12.66 24.27
N ARG A 410 -7.46 13.36 23.93
CA ARG A 410 -6.94 14.51 24.67
C ARG A 410 -6.75 15.69 23.74
N ASN A 411 -7.29 16.84 24.14
CA ASN A 411 -7.19 18.08 23.36
C ASN A 411 -7.59 17.89 21.89
N CYS A 412 -8.65 17.14 21.63
CA CYS A 412 -9.16 16.88 20.29
C CYS A 412 -10.29 17.85 19.93
N SER A 413 -10.52 18.04 18.65
CA SER A 413 -11.63 18.88 18.17
C SER A 413 -12.30 18.29 16.94
N VAL A 414 -13.62 18.49 16.85
CA VAL A 414 -14.44 18.17 15.69
C VAL A 414 -15.10 19.44 15.18
N ILE A 415 -14.89 19.76 13.92
CA ILE A 415 -15.50 20.88 13.23
C ILE A 415 -16.54 20.31 12.26
N LEU A 416 -17.79 20.72 12.43
CA LEU A 416 -18.91 20.26 11.61
C LEU A 416 -19.32 21.36 10.62
N ASP A 417 -19.17 21.11 9.34
CA ASP A 417 -19.67 21.97 8.28
C ASP A 417 -21.19 21.83 8.19
N ARG A 418 -21.91 22.97 8.28
CA ARG A 418 -23.39 23.02 8.19
C ARG A 418 -23.96 22.57 6.87
N ALA A 419 -23.16 22.58 5.81
CA ALA A 419 -23.58 22.12 4.49
C ALA A 419 -23.87 20.62 4.46
N PHE A 420 -23.48 19.89 5.50
CA PHE A 420 -23.67 18.45 5.58
C PHE A 420 -24.75 18.09 6.62
N GLY A 421 -25.92 17.75 6.17
CA GLY A 421 -27.00 17.03 6.83
C GLY A 421 -27.08 17.06 8.37
N SER A 422 -27.64 16.04 8.93
CA SER A 422 -27.89 15.92 10.38
C SER A 422 -26.71 15.24 11.08
N TRP A 423 -25.64 15.97 11.37
CA TRP A 423 -24.66 15.49 12.33
C TRP A 423 -25.27 15.45 13.74
N GLU A 424 -24.98 14.37 14.47
CA GLU A 424 -25.35 14.28 15.89
C GLU A 424 -24.57 15.32 16.71
N ARG A 425 -25.08 15.65 17.88
CA ARG A 425 -24.42 16.63 18.77
C ARG A 425 -23.14 16.07 19.37
N GLU A 426 -23.15 14.78 19.70
CA GLU A 426 -22.02 14.09 20.29
C GLU A 426 -21.05 13.70 19.19
N PRO A 427 -19.77 14.07 19.29
CA PRO A 427 -18.78 13.80 18.26
C PRO A 427 -18.40 12.30 18.16
N ILE A 428 -18.62 11.56 19.25
CA ILE A 428 -18.31 10.13 19.32
C ILE A 428 -19.52 9.30 19.75
N ARG A 429 -19.74 8.18 19.10
CA ARG A 429 -20.64 7.11 19.51
C ARG A 429 -19.82 5.89 19.89
N THR A 430 -20.12 5.32 21.04
CA THR A 430 -19.46 4.11 21.54
C THR A 430 -20.47 2.98 21.76
N GLU A 431 -20.09 1.76 21.41
CA GLU A 431 -20.84 0.53 21.71
C GLU A 431 -19.86 -0.53 22.22
N ASN A 432 -20.14 -1.09 23.40
CA ASN A 432 -19.27 -2.11 24.03
C ASN A 432 -17.79 -1.67 24.11
N VAL A 433 -17.57 -0.43 24.55
CA VAL A 433 -16.26 0.14 24.86
C VAL A 433 -16.11 0.18 26.37
N ALA A 434 -15.05 -0.44 26.90
CA ALA A 434 -14.91 -0.58 28.35
C ALA A 434 -14.51 0.76 29.02
N GLU A 435 -13.64 1.53 28.40
CA GLU A 435 -13.23 2.85 28.86
C GLU A 435 -13.17 3.85 27.69
N CYS A 436 -13.76 5.03 27.88
CA CYS A 436 -13.65 6.12 26.91
C CYS A 436 -13.43 7.46 27.64
N ILE A 437 -12.25 8.04 27.48
CA ILE A 437 -11.91 9.40 27.93
C ILE A 437 -11.97 10.29 26.70
N ALA A 438 -12.99 11.16 26.63
CA ALA A 438 -13.27 11.96 25.43
C ALA A 438 -13.19 13.47 25.75
N ASP A 439 -11.98 14.04 25.72
CA ASP A 439 -11.76 15.49 25.69
C ASP A 439 -11.80 15.95 24.22
N ILE A 440 -13.02 16.13 23.70
CA ILE A 440 -13.30 16.48 22.30
C ILE A 440 -14.19 17.72 22.25
N GLY A 441 -13.63 18.86 21.84
CA GLY A 441 -14.40 20.06 21.53
C GLY A 441 -15.19 19.90 20.23
N THR A 442 -16.40 20.47 20.17
CA THR A 442 -17.21 20.45 18.94
C THR A 442 -17.59 21.86 18.52
N THR A 443 -17.30 22.22 17.28
CA THR A 443 -17.67 23.50 16.66
C THR A 443 -18.49 23.25 15.40
N ARG A 444 -19.51 24.07 15.16
CA ARG A 444 -20.30 24.09 13.92
C ARG A 444 -20.05 25.39 13.17
N ILE A 445 -19.62 25.29 11.89
CA ILE A 445 -19.34 26.44 11.02
C ILE A 445 -20.32 26.53 9.87
#